data_8c2e73bbfd91c6862040737ed4fec340
#
_entry.id   8c2e73bbfd91c6862040737ed4fec340
#
_cell.length_a   1.000
_cell.length_b   1.000
_cell.length_c   1.000
_cell.angle_alpha   90.00
_cell.angle_beta   90.00
_cell.angle_gamma   90.00
#
_symmetry.space_group_name_H-M   'P 1'
#
loop_
_entity.id
_entity.type
_entity.pdbx_description
1 polymer ?
#
loop_
_entity_poly.entity_id
_entity_poly.type
_entity_poly.pdbx_seq_one_letter_code
_entity_poly.pdbx_strand_id
1 'polypeptide(L)'
;LSLRELMDIGMFLREVSGLDEWYSQCSGIQTSLTEYFEQLSVNKHLENMITNAIISEEELADSASPQLAAIRRSIQRKSLAVRERLDKLIKSQSTQKYLQESLVTMRDGRFVVPVKTEYKSEISGLVHDTSATGATLFIEPMAVVEANNEIRYFR
;
A
#
# COMPACT_ATOMS: atom_id res chain seq x y z
N LEU A 1 18.04 4.64 -10.03
CA LEU A 1 18.26 4.50 -8.58
C LEU A 1 17.12 3.72 -7.98
N SER A 2 17.44 2.74 -7.13
CA SER A 2 16.47 2.04 -6.30
C SER A 2 16.05 2.90 -5.09
N LEU A 3 14.97 2.50 -4.40
CA LEU A 3 14.56 3.18 -3.15
C LEU A 3 15.67 3.09 -2.08
N ARG A 4 16.36 1.97 -2.01
CA ARG A 4 17.49 1.76 -1.10
C ARG A 4 18.62 2.77 -1.36
N GLU A 5 19.05 2.89 -2.62
CA GLU A 5 20.11 3.86 -2.98
C GLU A 5 19.71 5.30 -2.67
N LEU A 6 18.43 5.66 -2.87
CA LEU A 6 17.93 6.98 -2.48
C LEU A 6 17.92 7.18 -0.95
N MET A 7 17.55 6.13 -0.18
CA MET A 7 17.63 6.17 1.28
C MET A 7 19.05 6.35 1.77
N ASP A 8 20.03 5.65 1.16
CA ASP A 8 21.44 5.79 1.50
C ASP A 8 21.92 7.22 1.23
N ILE A 9 21.51 7.84 0.10
CA ILE A 9 21.78 9.25 -0.19
C ILE A 9 21.13 10.16 0.85
N GLY A 10 19.89 9.92 1.23
CA GLY A 10 19.19 10.68 2.26
C GLY A 10 19.89 10.62 3.62
N MET A 11 20.35 9.43 4.02
CA MET A 11 21.14 9.25 5.24
C MET A 11 22.47 9.99 5.17
N PHE A 12 23.20 9.88 4.04
CA PHE A 12 24.44 10.59 3.85
C PHE A 12 24.27 12.12 3.95
N LEU A 13 23.24 12.68 3.32
CA LEU A 13 22.93 14.11 3.40
C LEU A 13 22.61 14.54 4.85
N ARG A 14 21.94 13.69 5.61
CA ARG A 14 21.64 13.92 7.04
C ARG A 14 22.91 13.94 7.87
N GLU A 15 23.86 13.02 7.65
CA GLU A 15 25.14 12.99 8.34
C GLU A 15 25.96 14.23 8.02
N VAL A 16 26.03 14.67 6.75
CA VAL A 16 26.69 15.92 6.36
C VAL A 16 26.07 17.12 7.07
N SER A 17 24.74 17.18 7.14
CA SER A 17 24.03 18.25 7.86
C SER A 17 24.34 18.23 9.35
N GLY A 18 24.40 17.04 9.96
CA GLY A 18 24.74 16.89 11.37
C GLY A 18 26.17 17.31 11.70
N LEU A 19 27.13 16.99 10.80
CA LEU A 19 28.53 17.40 10.93
C LEU A 19 28.68 18.92 10.82
N ASP A 20 27.99 19.55 9.87
CA ASP A 20 28.02 21.01 9.70
C ASP A 20 27.43 21.73 10.93
N GLU A 21 26.28 21.24 11.43
CA GLU A 21 25.65 21.77 12.65
C GLU A 21 26.54 21.61 13.87
N TRP A 22 27.17 20.44 14.04
CA TRP A 22 28.12 20.19 15.13
C TRP A 22 29.34 21.12 15.03
N TYR A 23 29.94 21.25 13.83
CA TYR A 23 31.10 22.11 13.61
C TYR A 23 30.78 23.58 13.89
N SER A 24 29.59 24.05 13.50
CA SER A 24 29.15 25.44 13.77
C SER A 24 29.10 25.79 15.27
N GLN A 25 28.94 24.76 16.14
CA GLN A 25 28.95 24.93 17.59
C GLN A 25 30.38 24.92 18.19
N CYS A 26 31.39 24.48 17.43
CA CYS A 26 32.77 24.39 17.85
C CYS A 26 33.51 25.72 17.62
N SER A 27 33.14 26.77 18.33
CA SER A 27 33.78 28.10 18.18
C SER A 27 35.21 28.13 18.69
N GLY A 28 36.14 28.66 17.86
CA GLY A 28 37.54 28.94 18.24
C GLY A 28 38.48 27.75 18.20
N ILE A 29 38.08 26.60 17.73
CA ILE A 29 38.90 25.40 17.58
C ILE A 29 39.39 25.33 16.13
N GLN A 30 40.70 25.48 15.91
CA GLN A 30 41.34 25.23 14.61
C GLN A 30 42.13 23.93 14.66
N THR A 31 41.89 23.06 13.70
CA THR A 31 42.57 21.78 13.53
C THR A 31 42.95 21.55 12.07
N SER A 32 43.72 20.51 11.78
CA SER A 32 44.01 20.09 10.41
C SER A 32 42.75 19.66 9.62
N LEU A 33 41.60 19.48 10.28
CA LEU A 33 40.34 19.13 9.65
C LEU A 33 39.45 20.36 9.33
N THR A 34 39.83 21.56 9.77
CA THR A 34 39.02 22.78 9.60
C THR A 34 38.66 23.01 8.12
N GLU A 35 39.61 22.89 7.21
CA GLU A 35 39.38 23.06 5.76
C GLU A 35 38.35 22.07 5.19
N TYR A 36 38.30 20.86 5.72
CA TYR A 36 37.31 19.85 5.29
C TYR A 36 35.91 20.19 5.79
N PHE A 37 35.77 20.66 7.02
CA PHE A 37 34.46 21.09 7.55
C PHE A 37 33.95 22.34 6.80
N GLU A 38 34.80 23.30 6.45
CA GLU A 38 34.44 24.49 5.71
C GLU A 38 33.98 24.20 4.26
N GLN A 39 34.34 23.02 3.71
CA GLN A 39 33.93 22.56 2.39
C GLN A 39 32.64 21.73 2.40
N LEU A 40 32.07 21.42 3.58
CA LEU A 40 30.84 20.70 3.64
C LEU A 40 29.71 21.48 2.96
N SER A 41 29.00 20.84 2.06
CA SER A 41 27.87 21.43 1.33
C SER A 41 26.59 20.77 1.78
N VAL A 42 25.84 21.46 2.63
CA VAL A 42 24.54 21.00 3.17
C VAL A 42 23.43 21.21 2.15
N ASN A 43 22.64 20.16 1.89
CA ASN A 43 21.46 20.24 1.03
C ASN A 43 20.20 19.72 1.77
N LYS A 44 19.72 20.53 2.72
CA LYS A 44 18.52 20.22 3.50
C LYS A 44 17.27 20.04 2.65
N HIS A 45 17.18 20.72 1.52
CA HIS A 45 16.02 20.56 0.64
C HIS A 45 15.97 19.13 0.06
N LEU A 46 17.08 18.66 -0.50
CA LEU A 46 17.14 17.31 -1.08
C LEU A 46 17.03 16.23 0.00
N GLU A 47 17.69 16.42 1.16
CA GLU A 47 17.55 15.54 2.33
C GLU A 47 16.07 15.36 2.69
N ASN A 48 15.35 16.47 2.87
CA ASN A 48 13.93 16.45 3.24
C ASN A 48 13.04 15.84 2.14
N MET A 49 13.33 16.11 0.87
CA MET A 49 12.59 15.49 -0.23
C MET A 49 12.67 13.98 -0.19
N ILE A 50 13.87 13.43 -0.01
CA ILE A 50 14.11 11.99 0.03
C ILE A 50 13.47 11.38 1.28
N THR A 51 13.77 11.92 2.46
CA THR A 51 13.31 11.36 3.74
C THR A 51 11.80 11.44 3.95
N ASN A 52 11.13 12.43 3.37
CA ASN A 52 9.68 12.55 3.43
C ASN A 52 8.95 11.72 2.37
N ALA A 53 9.65 11.33 1.29
CA ALA A 53 9.05 10.57 0.20
C ALA A 53 9.17 9.05 0.38
N ILE A 54 10.17 8.56 1.13
CA ILE A 54 10.49 7.15 1.25
C ILE A 54 10.29 6.69 2.70
N ILE A 55 9.41 5.72 2.92
CA ILE A 55 9.16 5.10 4.23
C ILE A 55 10.11 3.91 4.45
N SER A 56 10.27 3.09 3.42
CA SER A 56 11.11 1.88 3.45
C SER A 56 11.63 1.53 2.06
N GLU A 57 12.46 0.48 1.96
CA GLU A 57 12.97 -0.03 0.68
C GLU A 57 11.85 -0.46 -0.30
N GLU A 58 10.64 -0.71 0.21
CA GLU A 58 9.49 -1.20 -0.57
C GLU A 58 8.31 -0.22 -0.58
N GLU A 59 8.38 0.88 0.19
CA GLU A 59 7.23 1.74 0.41
C GLU A 59 7.55 3.23 0.27
N LEU A 60 6.77 3.92 -0.58
CA LEU A 60 6.74 5.37 -0.70
C LEU A 60 5.62 5.95 0.19
N ALA A 61 5.88 7.11 0.78
CA ALA A 61 4.88 7.88 1.51
C ALA A 61 3.78 8.40 0.57
N ASP A 62 2.57 8.56 1.07
CA ASP A 62 1.48 9.20 0.32
C ASP A 62 1.83 10.64 -0.09
N SER A 63 2.65 11.31 0.72
CA SER A 63 3.18 12.65 0.46
C SER A 63 4.21 12.72 -0.67
N ALA A 64 4.75 11.58 -1.13
CA ALA A 64 5.73 11.56 -2.22
C ALA A 64 5.16 12.13 -3.53
N SER A 65 3.84 11.96 -3.76
CA SER A 65 3.18 12.51 -4.95
C SER A 65 1.69 12.72 -4.70
N PRO A 66 1.11 13.87 -5.10
CA PRO A 66 -0.34 14.08 -5.02
C PRO A 66 -1.13 13.04 -5.81
N GLN A 67 -0.59 12.55 -6.94
CA GLN A 67 -1.20 11.50 -7.76
C GLN A 67 -1.23 10.17 -6.99
N LEU A 68 -0.13 9.78 -6.35
CA LEU A 68 -0.04 8.56 -5.54
C LEU A 68 -1.06 8.59 -4.41
N ALA A 69 -1.13 9.70 -3.66
CA ALA A 69 -2.12 9.90 -2.61
C ALA A 69 -3.56 9.82 -3.11
N ALA A 70 -3.85 10.38 -4.28
CA ALA A 70 -5.18 10.33 -4.90
C ALA A 70 -5.57 8.90 -5.31
N ILE A 71 -4.64 8.17 -5.93
CA ILE A 71 -4.84 6.77 -6.34
C ILE A 71 -5.08 5.89 -5.12
N ARG A 72 -4.24 5.97 -4.09
CA ARG A 72 -4.39 5.17 -2.87
C ARG A 72 -5.72 5.44 -2.16
N ARG A 73 -6.13 6.71 -2.04
CA ARG A 73 -7.45 7.07 -1.52
C ARG A 73 -8.60 6.53 -2.36
N SER A 74 -8.45 6.51 -3.69
CA SER A 74 -9.45 5.93 -4.59
C SER A 74 -9.58 4.42 -4.38
N ILE A 75 -8.45 3.69 -4.29
CA ILE A 75 -8.42 2.25 -3.98
C ILE A 75 -9.12 1.97 -2.66
N GLN A 76 -8.80 2.72 -1.60
CA GLN A 76 -9.41 2.54 -0.28
C GLN A 76 -10.94 2.74 -0.32
N ARG A 77 -11.41 3.83 -0.93
CA ARG A 77 -12.86 4.10 -1.07
C ARG A 77 -13.58 2.99 -1.83
N LYS A 78 -13.01 2.53 -2.95
CA LYS A 78 -13.57 1.45 -3.76
C LYS A 78 -13.58 0.13 -3.00
N SER A 79 -12.51 -0.18 -2.28
CA SER A 79 -12.41 -1.39 -1.45
C SER A 79 -13.45 -1.40 -0.34
N LEU A 80 -13.70 -0.26 0.33
CA LEU A 80 -14.76 -0.13 1.32
C LEU A 80 -16.14 -0.34 0.70
N ALA A 81 -16.42 0.31 -0.43
CA ALA A 81 -17.71 0.18 -1.12
C ALA A 81 -17.99 -1.27 -1.58
N VAL A 82 -16.96 -1.98 -2.09
CA VAL A 82 -17.06 -3.40 -2.43
C VAL A 82 -17.39 -4.23 -1.19
N ARG A 83 -16.64 -4.01 -0.09
CA ARG A 83 -16.85 -4.74 1.15
C ARG A 83 -18.25 -4.53 1.71
N GLU A 84 -18.75 -3.29 1.75
CA GLU A 84 -20.10 -2.99 2.20
C GLU A 84 -21.18 -3.67 1.36
N ARG A 85 -21.00 -3.72 0.02
CA ARG A 85 -21.93 -4.44 -0.87
C ARG A 85 -21.94 -5.93 -0.59
N LEU A 86 -20.75 -6.52 -0.41
CA LEU A 86 -20.62 -7.94 -0.10
C LEU A 86 -21.14 -8.26 1.31
N ASP A 87 -20.90 -7.40 2.30
CA ASP A 87 -21.43 -7.55 3.64
C ASP A 87 -22.97 -7.55 3.66
N LYS A 88 -23.62 -6.71 2.85
CA LYS A 88 -25.08 -6.75 2.67
C LYS A 88 -25.53 -8.05 2.04
N LEU A 89 -24.80 -8.55 1.04
CA LEU A 89 -25.11 -9.80 0.37
C LEU A 89 -25.00 -11.00 1.32
N ILE A 90 -23.90 -11.10 2.09
CA ILE A 90 -23.70 -12.24 3.01
C ILE A 90 -24.62 -12.20 4.23
N LYS A 91 -25.15 -11.03 4.61
CA LYS A 91 -26.13 -10.88 5.70
C LYS A 91 -27.59 -11.10 5.25
N SER A 92 -27.84 -11.17 3.94
CA SER A 92 -29.18 -11.44 3.42
C SER A 92 -29.63 -12.88 3.73
N GLN A 93 -30.77 -13.04 4.34
CA GLN A 93 -31.33 -14.37 4.66
C GLN A 93 -31.49 -15.26 3.42
N SER A 94 -31.79 -14.65 2.28
CA SER A 94 -31.90 -15.37 1.00
C SER A 94 -30.59 -15.96 0.52
N THR A 95 -29.46 -15.32 0.85
CA THR A 95 -28.12 -15.69 0.37
C THR A 95 -27.35 -16.56 1.35
N GLN A 96 -27.58 -16.36 2.66
CA GLN A 96 -26.83 -17.08 3.71
C GLN A 96 -26.84 -18.60 3.57
N LYS A 97 -27.96 -19.19 3.15
CA LYS A 97 -28.11 -20.64 2.94
C LYS A 97 -27.16 -21.20 1.87
N TYR A 98 -26.75 -20.37 0.92
CA TYR A 98 -25.84 -20.73 -0.19
C TYR A 98 -24.37 -20.62 0.18
N LEU A 99 -24.06 -19.84 1.20
CA LEU A 99 -22.67 -19.60 1.63
C LEU A 99 -22.16 -20.73 2.51
N GLN A 100 -20.89 -21.07 2.34
CA GLN A 100 -20.17 -21.96 3.25
C GLN A 100 -19.92 -21.28 4.59
N GLU A 101 -19.55 -19.99 4.53
CA GLU A 101 -19.34 -19.10 5.68
C GLU A 101 -19.83 -17.70 5.32
N SER A 102 -20.43 -16.98 6.28
CA SER A 102 -20.91 -15.61 6.07
C SER A 102 -19.78 -14.60 6.26
N LEU A 103 -18.75 -14.67 5.42
CA LEU A 103 -17.60 -13.77 5.43
C LEU A 103 -17.21 -13.36 4.02
N VAL A 104 -16.52 -12.20 3.92
CA VAL A 104 -15.87 -11.72 2.71
C VAL A 104 -14.39 -12.03 2.82
N THR A 105 -13.80 -12.62 1.80
CA THR A 105 -12.37 -12.93 1.73
C THR A 105 -11.74 -12.39 0.45
N MET A 106 -10.44 -12.57 0.30
CA MET A 106 -9.71 -12.20 -0.92
C MET A 106 -9.09 -13.43 -1.57
N ARG A 107 -9.16 -13.48 -2.91
CA ARG A 107 -8.44 -14.42 -3.76
C ARG A 107 -7.86 -13.66 -4.94
N ASP A 108 -6.57 -13.82 -5.20
CA ASP A 108 -5.86 -13.12 -6.27
C ASP A 108 -6.10 -11.60 -6.32
N GLY A 109 -6.17 -10.97 -5.14
CA GLY A 109 -6.40 -9.53 -5.00
C GLY A 109 -7.84 -9.08 -5.24
N ARG A 110 -8.80 -10.01 -5.36
CA ARG A 110 -10.23 -9.75 -5.55
C ARG A 110 -11.05 -10.10 -4.30
N PHE A 111 -12.04 -9.30 -4.01
CA PHE A 111 -13.02 -9.61 -2.96
C PHE A 111 -14.01 -10.66 -3.48
N VAL A 112 -14.14 -11.76 -2.75
CA VAL A 112 -14.97 -12.91 -3.09
C VAL A 112 -15.74 -13.40 -1.87
N VAL A 113 -16.77 -14.21 -2.10
CA VAL A 113 -17.55 -14.89 -1.06
C VAL A 113 -17.43 -16.40 -1.21
N PRO A 114 -17.34 -17.17 -0.11
CA PRO A 114 -17.27 -18.63 -0.15
C PRO A 114 -18.68 -19.21 -0.31
N VAL A 115 -18.93 -19.84 -1.44
CA VAL A 115 -20.22 -20.44 -1.81
C VAL A 115 -20.10 -21.96 -1.81
N LYS A 116 -21.08 -22.67 -1.27
CA LYS A 116 -21.14 -24.13 -1.37
C LYS A 116 -21.27 -24.53 -2.84
N THR A 117 -20.50 -25.49 -3.28
CA THR A 117 -20.39 -25.88 -4.71
C THR A 117 -21.75 -26.25 -5.30
N GLU A 118 -22.64 -26.86 -4.53
CA GLU A 118 -24.00 -27.24 -4.92
C GLU A 118 -24.92 -26.06 -5.26
N TYR A 119 -24.57 -24.84 -4.75
CA TYR A 119 -25.35 -23.61 -4.99
C TYR A 119 -24.65 -22.63 -5.93
N LYS A 120 -23.71 -23.10 -6.76
CA LYS A 120 -22.98 -22.26 -7.72
C LYS A 120 -23.88 -21.40 -8.60
N SER A 121 -25.04 -21.94 -9.03
CA SER A 121 -26.01 -21.25 -9.91
C SER A 121 -26.81 -20.16 -9.21
N GLU A 122 -26.87 -20.17 -7.88
CA GLU A 122 -27.69 -19.24 -7.09
C GLU A 122 -27.01 -17.88 -6.86
N ILE A 123 -25.69 -17.81 -7.00
CA ILE A 123 -24.92 -16.57 -6.91
C ILE A 123 -24.26 -16.30 -8.25
N SER A 124 -24.81 -15.34 -8.98
CA SER A 124 -24.23 -14.89 -10.26
C SER A 124 -22.86 -14.22 -10.01
N GLY A 125 -21.82 -14.77 -10.62
CA GLY A 125 -20.46 -14.26 -10.45
C GLY A 125 -19.39 -15.10 -11.13
N LEU A 126 -18.14 -14.67 -10.96
CA LEU A 126 -16.96 -15.36 -11.49
C LEU A 126 -16.31 -16.20 -10.39
N VAL A 127 -16.03 -17.47 -10.71
CA VAL A 127 -15.27 -18.35 -9.80
C VAL A 127 -13.79 -18.05 -9.96
N HIS A 128 -13.13 -17.67 -8.87
CA HIS A 128 -11.69 -17.39 -8.85
C HIS A 128 -10.86 -18.50 -8.22
N ASP A 129 -11.48 -19.27 -7.32
CA ASP A 129 -10.77 -20.33 -6.62
C ASP A 129 -11.75 -21.42 -6.13
N THR A 130 -11.21 -22.58 -5.81
CA THR A 130 -11.95 -23.71 -5.25
C THR A 130 -11.19 -24.26 -4.06
N SER A 131 -11.89 -24.63 -2.98
CA SER A 131 -11.24 -25.27 -1.83
C SER A 131 -10.60 -26.61 -2.22
N ALA A 132 -9.61 -27.06 -1.47
CA ALA A 132 -8.90 -28.32 -1.73
C ALA A 132 -9.83 -29.54 -1.77
N THR A 133 -10.93 -29.50 -1.02
CA THR A 133 -11.95 -30.57 -1.01
C THR A 133 -12.99 -30.44 -2.14
N GLY A 134 -12.97 -29.35 -2.89
CA GLY A 134 -13.99 -29.05 -3.91
C GLY A 134 -15.35 -28.62 -3.36
N ALA A 135 -15.53 -28.56 -2.04
CA ALA A 135 -16.83 -28.25 -1.41
C ALA A 135 -17.20 -26.77 -1.43
N THR A 136 -16.21 -25.87 -1.63
CA THR A 136 -16.41 -24.43 -1.60
C THR A 136 -15.84 -23.78 -2.84
N LEU A 137 -16.63 -22.92 -3.47
CA LEU A 137 -16.20 -22.04 -4.55
C LEU A 137 -16.05 -20.61 -4.03
N PHE A 138 -14.96 -19.97 -4.37
CA PHE A 138 -14.73 -18.55 -4.07
C PHE A 138 -15.22 -17.72 -5.26
N ILE A 139 -16.42 -17.16 -5.10
CA ILE A 139 -17.13 -16.45 -6.17
C ILE A 139 -17.00 -14.94 -5.97
N GLU A 140 -16.62 -14.24 -7.03
CA GLU A 140 -16.72 -12.78 -7.15
C GLU A 140 -18.13 -12.47 -7.70
N PRO A 141 -19.06 -11.92 -6.90
CA PRO A 141 -20.38 -11.60 -7.40
C PRO A 141 -20.34 -10.52 -8.49
N MET A 142 -21.19 -10.66 -9.53
CA MET A 142 -21.25 -9.71 -10.64
C MET A 142 -21.42 -8.26 -10.19
N ALA A 143 -22.11 -8.03 -9.09
CA ALA A 143 -22.32 -6.70 -8.52
C ALA A 143 -21.05 -5.95 -8.11
N VAL A 144 -19.90 -6.64 -7.98
CA VAL A 144 -18.62 -6.05 -7.55
C VAL A 144 -17.47 -6.25 -8.54
N VAL A 145 -17.69 -6.96 -9.65
CA VAL A 145 -16.66 -7.26 -10.66
C VAL A 145 -15.99 -6.01 -11.21
N GLU A 146 -16.78 -5.00 -11.58
CA GLU A 146 -16.25 -3.75 -12.13
C GLU A 146 -15.34 -3.02 -11.11
N ALA A 147 -15.80 -2.87 -9.88
CA ALA A 147 -15.04 -2.23 -8.82
C ALA A 147 -13.76 -3.01 -8.46
N ASN A 148 -13.80 -4.34 -8.44
CA ASN A 148 -12.62 -5.18 -8.26
C ASN A 148 -11.63 -5.03 -9.43
N ASN A 149 -12.10 -4.91 -10.68
CA ASN A 149 -11.25 -4.65 -11.84
C ASN A 149 -10.53 -3.31 -11.71
N GLU A 150 -11.24 -2.26 -11.31
CA GLU A 150 -10.65 -0.93 -11.10
C GLU A 150 -9.62 -0.94 -9.97
N ILE A 151 -9.89 -1.61 -8.84
CA ILE A 151 -8.92 -1.75 -7.74
C ILE A 151 -7.66 -2.46 -8.23
N ARG A 152 -7.80 -3.51 -9.03
CA ARG A 152 -6.65 -4.25 -9.59
C ARG A 152 -5.85 -3.43 -10.58
N TYR A 153 -6.49 -2.59 -11.38
CA TYR A 153 -5.82 -1.74 -12.36
C TYR A 153 -4.88 -0.71 -11.68
N PHE A 154 -5.23 -0.26 -10.48
CA PHE A 154 -4.45 0.74 -9.73
C PHE A 154 -3.40 0.13 -8.78
N ARG A 155 -3.33 -1.18 -8.65
CA ARG A 155 -2.30 -1.88 -7.88
C ARG A 155 -1.10 -2.25 -8.73
#